data_24f4015b3b473c1e8ff7f0410c2a7c83
#
_entry.id   24f4015b3b473c1e8ff7f0410c2a7c83
#
_cell.length_a   1.000
_cell.length_b   1.000
_cell.length_c   1.000
_cell.angle_alpha   90.00
_cell.angle_beta   90.00
_cell.angle_gamma   90.00
#
_symmetry.space_group_name_H-M   'P 1'
#
loop_
_entity.id
_entity.type
_entity.pdbx_description
1 polymer ?
#
loop_
_entity_poly.entity_id
_entity_poly.type
_entity_poly.pdbx_seq_one_letter_code
_entity_poly.pdbx_strand_id
1 'polypeptide(L)'
;IGNKDIRGCIACMSCKTKLGHCVFDDCVNEIAQKFEEADGLVVGTPVYYGSANATLIAFLTRLFYSTPFDKTMKVGASAVVARRGGISSTYDEINKFFAISGMPIASSQYGNSIHGREMGEASQDEEGLQTMRVLARNMSFLMKCIHDGKEKYGLPEKEEFHRTNFIR
;
A
#
# COMPACT_ATOMS: atom_id res chain seq x y z
N ILE A 1 0.63 10.01 -8.50
CA ILE A 1 -0.02 11.00 -7.61
C ILE A 1 0.87 12.18 -7.23
N GLY A 2 2.18 12.13 -7.52
CA GLY A 2 3.16 13.11 -7.04
C GLY A 2 2.88 14.58 -7.39
N ASN A 3 2.19 14.84 -8.49
CA ASN A 3 1.81 16.18 -8.95
C ASN A 3 0.33 16.50 -8.73
N LYS A 4 -0.40 15.68 -7.98
CA LYS A 4 -1.82 15.90 -7.68
C LYS A 4 -1.98 16.67 -6.38
N ASP A 5 -2.96 17.56 -6.35
CA ASP A 5 -3.39 18.24 -5.12
C ASP A 5 -4.28 17.28 -4.31
N ILE A 6 -3.69 16.60 -3.34
CA ILE A 6 -4.38 15.61 -2.50
C ILE A 6 -4.31 16.08 -1.04
N ARG A 7 -5.45 16.45 -0.51
CA ARG A 7 -5.57 16.82 0.90
C ARG A 7 -5.77 15.60 1.80
N GLY A 8 -5.39 15.72 3.06
CA GLY A 8 -5.57 14.71 4.07
C GLY A 8 -7.03 14.40 4.42
N CYS A 9 -7.27 13.29 5.08
CA CYS A 9 -8.59 12.94 5.62
C CYS A 9 -9.00 13.95 6.70
N ILE A 10 -10.24 14.44 6.64
CA ILE A 10 -10.83 15.38 7.62
C ILE A 10 -11.76 14.68 8.60
N ALA A 11 -11.76 13.36 8.66
CA ALA A 11 -12.59 12.55 9.56
C ALA A 11 -14.10 12.87 9.50
N CYS A 12 -14.62 13.31 8.36
CA CYS A 12 -16.04 13.68 8.20
C CYS A 12 -17.02 12.50 8.28
N MET A 13 -16.52 11.28 8.30
CA MET A 13 -17.29 10.01 8.36
C MET A 13 -18.27 9.76 7.19
N SER A 14 -18.36 10.64 6.20
CA SER A 14 -19.31 10.50 5.09
C SER A 14 -19.14 9.20 4.30
N CYS A 15 -17.90 8.74 4.15
CA CYS A 15 -17.62 7.45 3.49
C CYS A 15 -18.16 6.24 4.26
N LYS A 16 -18.35 6.34 5.58
CA LYS A 16 -18.87 5.25 6.42
C LYS A 16 -20.39 5.29 6.59
N THR A 17 -20.99 6.47 6.48
CA THR A 17 -22.38 6.67 6.85
C THR A 17 -23.32 6.92 5.67
N LYS A 18 -22.81 7.50 4.55
CA LYS A 18 -23.69 7.96 3.46
C LYS A 18 -23.20 7.60 2.06
N LEU A 19 -21.90 7.78 1.76
CA LEU A 19 -21.42 7.78 0.38
C LEU A 19 -20.81 6.45 -0.07
N GLY A 20 -20.19 5.69 0.84
CA GLY A 20 -19.39 4.51 0.47
C GLY A 20 -18.06 4.83 -0.22
N HIS A 21 -17.74 6.11 -0.42
CA HIS A 21 -16.51 6.61 -1.01
C HIS A 21 -16.09 7.94 -0.35
N CYS A 22 -14.87 8.44 -0.66
CA CYS A 22 -14.41 9.70 -0.09
C CYS A 22 -15.25 10.88 -0.59
N VAL A 23 -15.53 11.85 0.31
CA VAL A 23 -16.31 13.06 -0.01
C VAL A 23 -15.60 14.00 -0.98
N PHE A 24 -14.26 13.93 -1.06
CA PHE A 24 -13.50 14.73 -2.00
C PHE A 24 -13.50 14.08 -3.38
N ASP A 25 -13.91 14.87 -4.38
CA ASP A 25 -13.92 14.44 -5.78
C ASP A 25 -12.54 14.63 -6.40
N ASP A 26 -11.68 13.61 -6.21
CA ASP A 26 -10.33 13.57 -6.75
C ASP A 26 -9.91 12.13 -7.09
N CYS A 27 -8.67 11.93 -7.51
CA CYS A 27 -8.16 10.64 -7.97
C CYS A 27 -8.22 9.51 -6.93
N VAL A 28 -8.50 9.79 -5.65
CA VAL A 28 -8.65 8.74 -4.63
C VAL A 28 -9.84 7.84 -4.97
N ASN A 29 -10.98 8.42 -5.37
CA ASN A 29 -12.17 7.64 -5.72
C ASN A 29 -11.99 6.86 -7.02
N GLU A 30 -11.30 7.45 -8.01
CA GLU A 30 -10.95 6.76 -9.27
C GLU A 30 -10.05 5.54 -9.02
N ILE A 31 -9.00 5.72 -8.21
CA ILE A 31 -8.05 4.64 -7.92
C ILE A 31 -8.70 3.59 -7.00
N ALA A 32 -9.64 3.97 -6.15
CA ALA A 32 -10.39 3.02 -5.33
C ALA A 32 -11.10 1.95 -6.16
N GLN A 33 -11.73 2.32 -7.27
CA GLN A 33 -12.38 1.37 -8.18
C GLN A 33 -11.38 0.39 -8.81
N LYS A 34 -10.25 0.91 -9.29
CA LYS A 34 -9.17 0.07 -9.85
C LYS A 34 -8.56 -0.86 -8.80
N PHE A 35 -8.46 -0.40 -7.55
CA PHE A 35 -7.93 -1.22 -6.46
C PHE A 35 -8.92 -2.33 -6.06
N GLU A 36 -10.21 -2.09 -6.15
CA GLU A 36 -11.23 -3.13 -5.91
C GLU A 36 -11.08 -4.31 -6.88
N GLU A 37 -10.80 -4.04 -8.15
CA GLU A 37 -10.63 -5.04 -9.21
C GLU A 37 -9.26 -5.74 -9.17
N ALA A 38 -8.24 -5.11 -8.59
CA ALA A 38 -6.87 -5.63 -8.59
C ALA A 38 -6.65 -6.73 -7.54
N ASP A 39 -5.78 -7.69 -7.84
CA ASP A 39 -5.33 -8.74 -6.91
C ASP A 39 -4.22 -8.25 -5.96
N GLY A 40 -3.66 -7.09 -6.20
CA GLY A 40 -2.62 -6.50 -5.37
C GLY A 40 -2.38 -5.03 -5.63
N LEU A 41 -1.56 -4.42 -4.76
CA LEU A 41 -1.21 -3.00 -4.82
C LEU A 41 0.29 -2.80 -4.55
N VAL A 42 0.99 -2.21 -5.50
CA VAL A 42 2.37 -1.74 -5.30
C VAL A 42 2.35 -0.24 -5.02
N VAL A 43 3.00 0.17 -3.94
CA VAL A 43 3.14 1.57 -3.55
C VAL A 43 4.61 1.97 -3.60
N GLY A 44 4.93 2.87 -4.53
CA GLY A 44 6.27 3.45 -4.68
C GLY A 44 6.35 4.86 -4.06
N THR A 45 7.44 5.15 -3.33
CA THR A 45 7.66 6.47 -2.73
C THR A 45 9.13 6.85 -2.64
N PRO A 46 9.48 8.11 -2.88
CA PRO A 46 10.76 8.63 -2.42
C PRO A 46 10.73 8.85 -0.90
N VAL A 47 11.92 8.83 -0.30
CA VAL A 47 12.12 9.28 1.08
C VAL A 47 12.32 10.78 1.09
N TYR A 48 11.42 11.48 1.77
CA TYR A 48 11.53 12.92 2.02
C TYR A 48 11.61 13.16 3.54
N TYR A 49 12.74 13.74 3.98
CA TYR A 49 13.00 14.04 5.39
C TYR A 49 12.83 12.84 6.33
N GLY A 50 13.24 11.64 5.86
CA GLY A 50 13.22 10.40 6.64
C GLY A 50 11.88 9.64 6.65
N SER A 51 10.90 10.06 5.86
CA SER A 51 9.55 9.47 5.78
C SER A 51 9.07 9.38 4.33
N ALA A 52 7.93 8.74 4.10
CA ALA A 52 7.26 8.72 2.81
C ALA A 52 6.80 10.13 2.38
N ASN A 53 6.61 10.33 1.08
CA ASN A 53 6.02 11.57 0.57
C ASN A 53 4.66 11.85 1.23
N ALA A 54 4.50 13.04 1.81
CA ALA A 54 3.30 13.42 2.58
C ALA A 54 2.00 13.35 1.74
N THR A 55 2.06 13.72 0.46
CA THR A 55 0.92 13.60 -0.46
C THR A 55 0.51 12.13 -0.65
N LEU A 56 1.47 11.21 -0.71
CA LEU A 56 1.20 9.78 -0.76
C LEU A 56 0.53 9.29 0.52
N ILE A 57 0.98 9.71 1.69
CA ILE A 57 0.37 9.33 2.97
C ILE A 57 -1.07 9.86 3.07
N ALA A 58 -1.32 11.10 2.65
CA ALA A 58 -2.67 11.66 2.56
C ALA A 58 -3.58 10.83 1.63
N PHE A 59 -3.05 10.44 0.47
CA PHE A 59 -3.72 9.57 -0.50
C PHE A 59 -4.04 8.20 0.10
N LEU A 60 -3.04 7.49 0.65
CA LEU A 60 -3.22 6.14 1.21
C LEU A 60 -4.19 6.15 2.40
N THR A 61 -4.08 7.13 3.30
CA THR A 61 -5.00 7.27 4.43
C THR A 61 -6.45 7.34 3.93
N ARG A 62 -6.72 8.14 2.93
CA ARG A 62 -8.07 8.26 2.37
C ARG A 62 -8.47 7.02 1.58
N LEU A 63 -7.59 6.47 0.73
CA LEU A 63 -7.86 5.28 -0.06
C LEU A 63 -8.27 4.11 0.85
N PHE A 64 -7.44 3.78 1.84
CA PHE A 64 -7.68 2.64 2.72
C PHE A 64 -8.87 2.88 3.67
N TYR A 65 -9.07 4.10 4.13
CA TYR A 65 -10.16 4.42 5.05
C TYR A 65 -11.52 4.52 4.37
N SER A 66 -11.62 5.08 3.16
CA SER A 66 -12.90 5.34 2.50
C SER A 66 -13.46 4.17 1.69
N THR A 67 -12.66 3.19 1.34
CA THR A 67 -13.10 2.05 0.52
C THR A 67 -13.81 0.99 1.35
N PRO A 68 -15.04 0.57 0.95
CA PRO A 68 -15.83 -0.40 1.71
C PRO A 68 -15.48 -1.86 1.39
N PHE A 69 -14.84 -2.12 0.26
CA PHE A 69 -14.54 -3.48 -0.19
C PHE A 69 -13.50 -4.18 0.70
N ASP A 70 -13.57 -5.49 0.71
CA ASP A 70 -12.62 -6.35 1.42
C ASP A 70 -11.25 -6.38 0.72
N LYS A 71 -10.22 -6.06 1.47
CA LYS A 71 -8.82 -6.04 1.02
C LYS A 71 -8.03 -7.29 1.44
N THR A 72 -8.68 -8.14 2.26
CA THR A 72 -8.04 -9.36 2.79
C THR A 72 -7.53 -10.23 1.65
N MET A 73 -6.27 -10.67 1.76
CA MET A 73 -5.57 -11.50 0.77
C MET A 73 -5.27 -10.83 -0.59
N LYS A 74 -5.58 -9.55 -0.80
CA LYS A 74 -4.92 -8.79 -1.87
C LYS A 74 -3.45 -8.56 -1.49
N VAL A 75 -2.52 -8.78 -2.42
CA VAL A 75 -1.08 -8.70 -2.09
C VAL A 75 -0.60 -7.25 -2.09
N GLY A 76 0.00 -6.80 -0.99
CA GLY A 76 0.64 -5.49 -0.88
C GLY A 76 2.14 -5.54 -1.13
N ALA A 77 2.72 -4.51 -1.73
CA ALA A 77 4.16 -4.31 -1.80
C ALA A 77 4.52 -2.83 -1.74
N SER A 78 5.56 -2.50 -0.98
CA SER A 78 6.17 -1.17 -0.98
C SER A 78 7.49 -1.18 -1.74
N ALA A 79 7.79 -0.09 -2.46
CA ALA A 79 9.07 0.16 -3.11
C ALA A 79 9.55 1.57 -2.71
N VAL A 80 10.73 1.66 -2.10
CA VAL A 80 11.23 2.90 -1.52
C VAL A 80 12.49 3.36 -2.23
N VAL A 81 12.52 4.62 -2.63
CA VAL A 81 13.71 5.25 -3.23
C VAL A 81 14.28 6.28 -2.27
N ALA A 82 15.57 6.18 -1.97
CA ALA A 82 16.26 7.14 -1.12
C ALA A 82 17.67 7.44 -1.61
N ARG A 83 18.14 8.66 -1.31
CA ARG A 83 19.56 8.97 -1.48
C ARG A 83 20.43 8.14 -0.53
N ARG A 84 20.00 7.99 0.74
CA ARG A 84 20.79 7.40 1.82
C ARG A 84 19.94 6.77 2.93
N GLY A 85 19.53 7.55 3.92
CA GLY A 85 18.79 7.10 5.10
C GLY A 85 17.28 7.22 4.97
N GLY A 86 16.53 6.65 5.93
CA GLY A 86 15.07 6.73 6.01
C GLY A 86 14.31 5.63 5.27
N ILE A 87 14.99 4.67 4.66
CA ILE A 87 14.35 3.58 3.93
C ILE A 87 13.50 2.70 4.85
N SER A 88 14.07 2.22 5.97
CA SER A 88 13.37 1.30 6.87
C SER A 88 12.11 1.92 7.45
N SER A 89 12.19 3.16 7.96
CA SER A 89 11.02 3.87 8.50
C SER A 89 9.93 4.09 7.44
N THR A 90 10.33 4.45 6.23
CA THR A 90 9.40 4.65 5.11
C THR A 90 8.77 3.34 4.64
N TYR A 91 9.55 2.27 4.58
CA TYR A 91 9.09 0.92 4.27
C TYR A 91 8.03 0.46 5.27
N ASP A 92 8.31 0.58 6.57
CA ASP A 92 7.39 0.22 7.63
C ASP A 92 6.14 1.09 7.62
N GLU A 93 6.30 2.39 7.34
CA GLU A 93 5.17 3.33 7.24
C GLU A 93 4.18 2.94 6.15
N ILE A 94 4.65 2.48 4.99
CA ILE A 94 3.77 2.02 3.91
C ILE A 94 3.17 0.64 4.24
N ASN A 95 3.97 -0.28 4.73
CA ASN A 95 3.53 -1.66 4.97
C ASN A 95 2.44 -1.77 6.06
N LYS A 96 2.37 -0.83 7.00
CA LYS A 96 1.27 -0.81 7.98
C LYS A 96 -0.12 -0.69 7.34
N PHE A 97 -0.26 -0.01 6.20
CA PHE A 97 -1.54 0.07 5.48
C PHE A 97 -2.00 -1.30 5.00
N PHE A 98 -1.07 -2.10 4.51
CA PHE A 98 -1.35 -3.47 4.08
C PHE A 98 -1.66 -4.38 5.27
N ALA A 99 -0.82 -4.34 6.31
CA ALA A 99 -0.98 -5.18 7.50
C ALA A 99 -2.33 -4.93 8.22
N ILE A 100 -2.71 -3.67 8.43
CA ILE A 100 -4.00 -3.31 9.05
C ILE A 100 -5.18 -3.82 8.21
N SER A 101 -5.01 -3.96 6.90
CA SER A 101 -6.06 -4.37 5.97
C SER A 101 -6.10 -5.88 5.69
N GLY A 102 -5.29 -6.68 6.39
CA GLY A 102 -5.22 -8.14 6.19
C GLY A 102 -4.62 -8.54 4.84
N MET A 103 -3.80 -7.67 4.26
CA MET A 103 -3.11 -7.92 3.00
C MET A 103 -1.76 -8.57 3.25
N PRO A 104 -1.44 -9.73 2.66
CA PRO A 104 -0.09 -10.28 2.66
C PRO A 104 0.90 -9.30 2.01
N ILE A 105 2.08 -9.13 2.64
CA ILE A 105 3.11 -8.22 2.15
C ILE A 105 4.17 -9.02 1.40
N ALA A 106 4.35 -8.70 0.12
CA ALA A 106 5.40 -9.31 -0.67
C ALA A 106 6.76 -8.72 -0.30
N SER A 107 7.71 -9.61 -0.07
CA SER A 107 9.12 -9.27 0.18
C SER A 107 9.99 -9.61 -1.03
N SER A 108 11.18 -9.03 -1.06
CA SER A 108 12.25 -9.38 -1.99
C SER A 108 13.31 -10.23 -1.29
N GLN A 109 14.57 -10.04 -1.66
CA GLN A 109 15.73 -10.71 -1.06
C GLN A 109 16.30 -9.97 0.16
N TYR A 110 15.99 -8.66 0.29
CA TYR A 110 16.42 -7.76 1.36
C TYR A 110 15.28 -6.76 1.62
N GLY A 111 15.54 -5.46 1.84
CA GLY A 111 14.49 -4.45 1.86
C GLY A 111 14.09 -4.03 0.44
N ASN A 112 12.82 -3.69 0.21
CA ASN A 112 12.34 -3.26 -1.12
C ASN A 112 12.76 -1.81 -1.41
N SER A 113 14.05 -1.59 -1.62
CA SER A 113 14.63 -0.26 -1.79
C SER A 113 15.55 -0.14 -2.99
N ILE A 114 15.65 1.08 -3.48
CA ILE A 114 16.59 1.52 -4.51
C ILE A 114 17.26 2.81 -4.03
N HIS A 115 18.54 2.98 -4.34
CA HIS A 115 19.28 4.19 -4.02
C HIS A 115 19.45 5.08 -5.26
N GLY A 116 19.36 6.38 -5.06
CA GLY A 116 19.60 7.40 -6.07
C GLY A 116 19.22 8.78 -5.55
N ARG A 117 19.95 9.80 -5.99
CA ARG A 117 19.72 11.20 -5.65
C ARG A 117 19.28 12.00 -6.87
N GLU A 118 20.09 11.94 -7.92
CA GLU A 118 19.87 12.69 -9.14
C GLU A 118 19.01 11.87 -10.13
N MET A 119 18.48 12.54 -11.13
CA MET A 119 17.70 11.88 -12.17
C MET A 119 18.54 10.80 -12.88
N GLY A 120 18.00 9.59 -12.97
CA GLY A 120 18.66 8.45 -13.61
C GLY A 120 19.58 7.62 -12.72
N GLU A 121 19.98 8.09 -11.53
CA GLU A 121 20.87 7.31 -10.64
C GLU A 121 20.22 6.02 -10.11
N ALA A 122 18.92 6.05 -9.80
CA ALA A 122 18.22 4.85 -9.37
C ALA A 122 18.27 3.71 -10.40
N SER A 123 18.39 4.02 -11.69
CA SER A 123 18.55 3.03 -12.76
C SER A 123 19.97 2.44 -12.85
N GLN A 124 20.91 2.96 -12.09
CA GLN A 124 22.30 2.50 -11.99
C GLN A 124 22.54 1.68 -10.71
N ASP A 125 21.58 1.64 -9.80
CA ASP A 125 21.63 0.80 -8.60
C ASP A 125 21.30 -0.65 -8.97
N GLU A 126 22.33 -1.43 -9.32
CA GLU A 126 22.16 -2.81 -9.76
C GLU A 126 21.53 -3.71 -8.69
N GLU A 127 21.90 -3.52 -7.42
CA GLU A 127 21.31 -4.27 -6.29
C GLU A 127 19.84 -3.89 -6.08
N GLY A 128 19.51 -2.60 -6.12
CA GLY A 128 18.14 -2.12 -6.04
C GLY A 128 17.27 -2.63 -7.19
N LEU A 129 17.79 -2.60 -8.42
CA LEU A 129 17.08 -3.16 -9.59
C LEU A 129 16.89 -4.68 -9.48
N GLN A 130 17.88 -5.40 -8.96
CA GLN A 130 17.74 -6.83 -8.68
C GLN A 130 16.66 -7.07 -7.64
N THR A 131 16.67 -6.30 -6.57
CA THR A 131 15.66 -6.33 -5.49
C THR A 131 14.24 -6.13 -6.06
N MET A 132 14.04 -5.18 -6.96
CA MET A 132 12.75 -4.95 -7.61
C MET A 132 12.32 -6.12 -8.52
N ARG A 133 13.26 -6.73 -9.25
CA ARG A 133 12.95 -7.92 -10.06
C ARG A 133 12.54 -9.12 -9.20
N VAL A 134 13.21 -9.32 -8.06
CA VAL A 134 12.88 -10.38 -7.10
C VAL A 134 11.51 -10.10 -6.46
N LEU A 135 11.25 -8.86 -6.06
CA LEU A 135 9.95 -8.43 -5.53
C LEU A 135 8.81 -8.76 -6.51
N ALA A 136 8.98 -8.41 -7.79
CA ALA A 136 7.97 -8.65 -8.81
C ALA A 136 7.67 -10.16 -8.99
N ARG A 137 8.71 -11.00 -8.98
CA ARG A 137 8.56 -12.47 -9.07
C ARG A 137 7.86 -13.03 -7.84
N ASN A 138 8.26 -12.61 -6.64
CA ASN A 138 7.68 -13.07 -5.39
C ASN A 138 6.22 -12.64 -5.27
N MET A 139 5.90 -11.39 -5.60
CA MET A 139 4.53 -10.89 -5.62
C MET A 139 3.65 -11.66 -6.61
N SER A 140 4.14 -11.89 -7.82
CA SER A 140 3.42 -12.68 -8.83
C SER A 140 3.16 -14.12 -8.38
N PHE A 141 4.16 -14.76 -7.77
CA PHE A 141 4.01 -16.10 -7.21
C PHE A 141 2.96 -16.13 -6.09
N LEU A 142 3.03 -15.18 -5.17
CA LEU A 142 2.09 -15.08 -4.05
C LEU A 142 0.64 -14.89 -4.54
N MET A 143 0.42 -13.99 -5.51
CA MET A 143 -0.91 -13.76 -6.09
C MET A 143 -1.48 -15.03 -6.74
N LYS A 144 -0.65 -15.79 -7.48
CA LYS A 144 -1.06 -17.08 -8.06
C LYS A 144 -1.43 -18.10 -6.99
N CYS A 145 -0.59 -18.25 -5.96
CA CYS A 145 -0.87 -19.17 -4.85
C CYS A 145 -2.17 -18.82 -4.12
N ILE A 146 -2.42 -17.51 -3.91
CA ILE A 146 -3.66 -17.05 -3.27
C ILE A 146 -4.87 -17.32 -4.18
N HIS A 147 -4.75 -17.07 -5.47
CA HIS A 147 -5.80 -17.37 -6.44
C HIS A 147 -6.16 -18.87 -6.43
N ASP A 148 -5.17 -19.75 -6.62
CA ASP A 148 -5.36 -21.19 -6.60
C ASP A 148 -5.85 -21.70 -5.24
N GLY A 149 -5.32 -21.15 -4.15
CA GLY A 149 -5.76 -21.45 -2.79
C GLY A 149 -7.21 -21.07 -2.54
N LYS A 150 -7.62 -19.90 -3.01
CA LYS A 150 -9.00 -19.42 -2.93
C LYS A 150 -9.98 -20.32 -3.68
N GLU A 151 -9.61 -20.77 -4.89
CA GLU A 151 -10.44 -21.68 -5.68
C GLU A 151 -10.57 -23.06 -5.01
N LYS A 152 -9.49 -23.57 -4.43
CA LYS A 152 -9.45 -24.93 -3.88
C LYS A 152 -10.00 -25.04 -2.45
N TYR A 153 -9.72 -24.05 -1.61
CA TYR A 153 -9.98 -24.11 -0.15
C TYR A 153 -10.92 -23.01 0.35
N GLY A 154 -11.23 -22.01 -0.47
CA GLY A 154 -11.84 -20.77 -0.01
C GLY A 154 -10.83 -19.85 0.66
N LEU A 155 -11.27 -18.64 1.02
CA LEU A 155 -10.46 -17.75 1.86
C LEU A 155 -10.60 -18.16 3.32
N PRO A 156 -9.63 -17.82 4.18
CA PRO A 156 -9.73 -18.03 5.61
C PRO A 156 -11.03 -17.44 6.18
N GLU A 157 -11.68 -18.17 7.08
CA GLU A 157 -12.88 -17.71 7.78
C GLU A 157 -12.57 -16.43 8.57
N LYS A 158 -13.51 -15.47 8.53
CA LYS A 158 -13.40 -14.24 9.30
C LYS A 158 -14.15 -14.38 10.62
N GLU A 159 -13.43 -14.12 11.69
CA GLU A 159 -14.08 -14.02 13.01
C GLU A 159 -14.83 -12.69 13.15
N GLU A 160 -15.82 -12.68 14.05
CA GLU A 160 -16.48 -11.45 14.46
C GLU A 160 -15.48 -10.51 15.16
N PHE A 161 -15.46 -9.25 14.75
CA PHE A 161 -14.49 -8.29 15.26
C PHE A 161 -14.88 -7.76 16.65
N HIS A 162 -14.12 -8.16 17.66
CA HIS A 162 -14.25 -7.65 19.03
C HIS A 162 -13.54 -6.31 19.17
N ARG A 163 -14.32 -5.24 19.40
CA ARG A 163 -13.77 -3.90 19.60
C ARG A 163 -13.48 -3.65 21.08
N THR A 164 -12.22 -3.37 21.39
CA THR A 164 -11.84 -2.92 22.72
C THR A 164 -12.00 -1.41 22.84
N ASN A 165 -12.73 -0.97 23.88
CA ASN A 165 -12.81 0.42 24.25
C ASN A 165 -12.06 0.64 25.58
N PHE A 166 -10.96 1.38 25.54
CA PHE A 166 -10.14 1.69 26.72
C PHE A 166 -10.64 2.88 27.54
N ILE A 167 -11.65 3.59 27.07
CA ILE A 167 -12.31 4.70 27.79
C ILE A 167 -13.50 4.10 28.57
N ARG A 168 -13.41 4.18 29.88
CA ARG A 168 -14.42 3.67 30.83
C ARG A 168 -15.12 4.82 31.50
#